data_ebc070e8f6e008238f05cc03ca228313
#
_entry.id   ebc070e8f6e008238f05cc03ca228313
#
_cell.length_a   1.000
_cell.length_b   1.000
_cell.length_c   1.000
_cell.angle_alpha   90.00
_cell.angle_beta   90.00
_cell.angle_gamma   90.00
#
_symmetry.space_group_name_H-M   'P 1'
#
loop_
_entity.id
_entity.type
_entity.pdbx_description
1 polymer ?
#
loop_
_entity_poly.entity_id
_entity_poly.type
_entity_poly.pdbx_seq_one_letter_code
_entity_poly.pdbx_strand_id
1 'polypeptide(L)'
;MVQAKEVSKILNTGQKYDRFAGGYDFYNYFAERLWYAGWRRIFFSPLKGNILEVGVGTGKNLGYYHPEAKVIGIDFSEKMLRIAKKRLIRSSKKNIILKIMNAENLVFKDNSFDYVITTCVFCSVTNPIKGLKEIRRVLKPKGKLIMIEHVLSKNPLIALIEQIHNPLTKYFLGVNINRNTRQNILKAGFKIEEEKNLALFDVFKLFVAEKE
;
A
#
# COMPACT_ATOMS: atom_id res chain seq x y z
N MET A 1 12.40 -19.16 -17.45
CA MET A 1 12.02 -19.82 -16.17
C MET A 1 11.80 -18.86 -15.01
N VAL A 2 12.62 -17.83 -14.77
CA VAL A 2 12.48 -16.86 -13.67
C VAL A 2 11.18 -16.06 -13.78
N GLN A 3 10.86 -15.52 -14.95
CA GLN A 3 9.62 -14.75 -15.20
C GLN A 3 8.34 -15.58 -14.94
N ALA A 4 8.29 -16.83 -15.32
CA ALA A 4 7.11 -17.69 -15.10
C ALA A 4 6.87 -17.95 -13.60
N LYS A 5 7.93 -18.10 -12.79
CA LYS A 5 7.82 -18.25 -11.33
C LYS A 5 7.37 -16.96 -10.64
N GLU A 6 7.79 -15.80 -11.13
CA GLU A 6 7.32 -14.50 -10.59
C GLU A 6 5.84 -14.27 -10.90
N VAL A 7 5.42 -14.50 -12.13
CA VAL A 7 4.00 -14.41 -12.54
C VAL A 7 3.13 -15.35 -11.71
N SER A 8 3.56 -16.61 -11.50
CA SER A 8 2.86 -17.59 -10.67
C SER A 8 2.72 -17.11 -9.20
N LYS A 9 3.75 -16.49 -8.62
CA LYS A 9 3.68 -15.95 -7.25
C LYS A 9 2.71 -14.77 -7.14
N ILE A 10 2.69 -13.88 -8.12
CA ILE A 10 1.78 -12.73 -8.16
C ILE A 10 0.33 -13.20 -8.25
N LEU A 11 0.04 -14.14 -9.17
CA LEU A 11 -1.28 -14.74 -9.32
C LEU A 11 -1.74 -15.45 -8.03
N ASN A 12 -0.85 -16.17 -7.36
CA ASN A 12 -1.14 -16.86 -6.11
C ASN A 12 -1.49 -15.85 -4.97
N THR A 13 -0.77 -14.74 -4.88
CA THR A 13 -1.07 -13.68 -3.90
C THR A 13 -2.43 -13.04 -4.22
N GLY A 14 -2.74 -12.76 -5.51
CA GLY A 14 -4.04 -12.25 -5.93
C GLY A 14 -5.20 -13.16 -5.55
N GLN A 15 -5.07 -14.44 -5.80
CA GLN A 15 -6.08 -15.44 -5.43
C GLN A 15 -6.33 -15.52 -3.92
N LYS A 16 -5.28 -15.33 -3.09
CA LYS A 16 -5.43 -15.27 -1.63
C LYS A 16 -6.28 -14.06 -1.21
N TYR A 17 -5.95 -12.87 -1.72
CA TYR A 17 -6.75 -11.67 -1.45
C TYR A 17 -8.18 -11.79 -1.97
N ASP A 18 -8.38 -12.42 -3.11
CA ASP A 18 -9.71 -12.70 -3.65
C ASP A 18 -10.56 -13.60 -2.72
N ARG A 19 -9.93 -14.57 -2.01
CA ARG A 19 -10.64 -15.41 -1.04
C ARG A 19 -11.07 -14.64 0.20
N PHE A 20 -10.25 -13.71 0.66
CA PHE A 20 -10.49 -12.93 1.89
C PHE A 20 -11.28 -11.64 1.66
N ALA A 21 -11.46 -11.19 0.41
CA ALA A 21 -12.05 -9.88 0.11
C ALA A 21 -13.39 -9.65 0.80
N GLY A 22 -14.27 -10.67 0.88
CA GLY A 22 -15.58 -10.54 1.52
C GLY A 22 -15.54 -10.33 3.03
N GLY A 23 -14.56 -10.90 3.73
CA GLY A 23 -14.38 -10.77 5.19
C GLY A 23 -13.33 -9.75 5.60
N TYR A 24 -12.57 -9.19 4.64
CA TYR A 24 -11.45 -8.30 4.89
C TYR A 24 -11.80 -7.08 5.73
N ASP A 25 -12.92 -6.45 5.43
CA ASP A 25 -13.39 -5.26 6.15
C ASP A 25 -13.83 -5.58 7.57
N PHE A 26 -14.42 -6.74 7.80
CA PHE A 26 -14.82 -7.20 9.14
C PHE A 26 -13.58 -7.50 10.00
N TYR A 27 -12.59 -8.22 9.46
CA TYR A 27 -11.35 -8.54 10.16
C TYR A 27 -10.58 -7.27 10.57
N ASN A 28 -10.58 -6.24 9.71
CA ASN A 28 -9.89 -4.99 9.98
C ASN A 28 -10.75 -3.95 10.72
N TYR A 29 -11.98 -4.29 11.14
CA TYR A 29 -12.93 -3.31 11.70
C TYR A 29 -12.39 -2.56 12.92
N PHE A 30 -11.80 -3.28 13.88
CA PHE A 30 -11.26 -2.67 15.10
C PHE A 30 -10.05 -1.79 14.82
N ALA A 31 -9.09 -2.27 14.04
CA ALA A 31 -7.91 -1.48 13.65
C ALA A 31 -8.31 -0.23 12.85
N GLU A 32 -9.32 -0.36 11.98
CA GLU A 32 -9.89 0.74 11.21
C GLU A 32 -10.42 1.83 12.13
N ARG A 33 -11.25 1.45 13.12
CA ARG A 33 -11.88 2.38 14.04
C ARG A 33 -10.89 3.05 14.99
N LEU A 34 -9.88 2.31 15.46
CA LEU A 34 -8.93 2.79 16.46
C LEU A 34 -7.80 3.65 15.85
N TRP A 35 -7.32 3.29 14.66
CA TRP A 35 -6.08 3.87 14.13
C TRP A 35 -6.20 4.38 12.69
N TYR A 36 -6.58 3.53 11.74
CA TYR A 36 -6.47 3.85 10.31
C TYR A 36 -7.31 5.05 9.87
N ALA A 37 -8.52 5.21 10.40
CA ALA A 37 -9.39 6.32 10.05
C ALA A 37 -8.77 7.68 10.43
N GLY A 38 -8.14 7.75 11.62
CA GLY A 38 -7.40 8.93 12.08
C GLY A 38 -6.21 9.25 11.19
N TRP A 39 -5.39 8.24 10.88
CA TRP A 39 -4.21 8.40 10.02
C TRP A 39 -4.58 8.89 8.62
N ARG A 40 -5.62 8.31 7.99
CA ARG A 40 -6.08 8.75 6.67
C ARG A 40 -6.52 10.21 6.66
N ARG A 41 -7.22 10.64 7.69
CA ARG A 41 -7.64 12.04 7.82
C ARG A 41 -6.44 12.97 7.90
N ILE A 42 -5.43 12.62 8.68
CA ILE A 42 -4.24 13.47 8.88
C ILE A 42 -3.37 13.49 7.62
N PHE A 43 -3.09 12.33 7.03
CA PHE A 43 -2.06 12.23 6.01
C PHE A 43 -2.58 12.33 4.57
N PHE A 44 -3.86 12.01 4.32
CA PHE A 44 -4.38 11.98 2.94
C PHE A 44 -5.35 13.12 2.62
N SER A 45 -6.12 13.61 3.60
CA SER A 45 -7.10 14.68 3.35
C SER A 45 -6.51 16.00 2.84
N PRO A 46 -5.30 16.42 3.26
CA PRO A 46 -4.74 17.67 2.79
C PRO A 46 -4.13 17.59 1.39
N LEU A 47 -3.94 16.40 0.83
CA LEU A 47 -3.24 16.21 -0.43
C LEU A 47 -4.09 16.64 -1.62
N LYS A 48 -3.50 17.45 -2.47
CA LYS A 48 -4.07 17.92 -3.74
C LYS A 48 -3.18 17.51 -4.91
N GLY A 49 -3.68 17.63 -6.14
CA GLY A 49 -2.93 17.27 -7.35
C GLY A 49 -3.17 15.82 -7.78
N ASN A 50 -2.25 15.25 -8.55
CA ASN A 50 -2.35 13.91 -9.11
C ASN A 50 -1.82 12.89 -8.10
N ILE A 51 -2.67 11.99 -7.64
CA ILE A 51 -2.34 10.98 -6.62
C ILE A 51 -2.50 9.60 -7.23
N LEU A 52 -1.49 8.74 -7.04
CA LEU A 52 -1.60 7.31 -7.27
C LEU A 52 -1.72 6.59 -5.92
N GLU A 53 -2.80 5.88 -5.70
CA GLU A 53 -2.92 4.93 -4.58
C GLU A 53 -2.58 3.54 -5.07
N VAL A 54 -1.50 2.95 -4.56
CA VAL A 54 -1.09 1.58 -4.84
C VAL A 54 -1.66 0.66 -3.78
N GLY A 55 -2.36 -0.41 -4.20
CA GLY A 55 -3.04 -1.33 -3.30
C GLY A 55 -4.28 -0.72 -2.65
N VAL A 56 -5.19 -0.16 -3.48
CA VAL A 56 -6.41 0.48 -2.98
C VAL A 56 -7.33 -0.46 -2.20
N GLY A 57 -7.18 -1.77 -2.37
CA GLY A 57 -7.93 -2.81 -1.68
C GLY A 57 -9.44 -2.63 -1.82
N THR A 58 -10.16 -2.67 -0.71
CA THR A 58 -11.61 -2.43 -0.66
C THR A 58 -12.00 -0.95 -0.76
N GLY A 59 -11.03 -0.04 -0.94
CA GLY A 59 -11.27 1.39 -1.13
C GLY A 59 -11.52 2.18 0.15
N LYS A 60 -10.94 1.79 1.28
CA LYS A 60 -11.14 2.50 2.55
C LYS A 60 -10.57 3.92 2.57
N ASN A 61 -9.54 4.20 1.76
CA ASN A 61 -8.95 5.54 1.64
C ASN A 61 -9.81 6.50 0.81
N LEU A 62 -10.66 6.00 -0.10
CA LEU A 62 -11.37 6.80 -1.10
C LEU A 62 -12.19 7.96 -0.52
N GLY A 63 -12.77 7.77 0.67
CA GLY A 63 -13.56 8.79 1.35
C GLY A 63 -12.75 9.98 1.85
N TYR A 64 -11.44 9.82 2.06
CA TYR A 64 -10.59 10.82 2.73
C TYR A 64 -9.88 11.78 1.77
N TYR A 65 -9.82 11.48 0.47
CA TYR A 65 -9.14 12.36 -0.47
C TYR A 65 -9.82 13.72 -0.63
N HIS A 66 -8.98 14.75 -0.76
CA HIS A 66 -9.44 16.11 -1.02
C HIS A 66 -10.28 16.16 -2.32
N PRO A 67 -11.35 16.97 -2.38
CA PRO A 67 -12.17 17.10 -3.59
C PRO A 67 -11.39 17.52 -4.84
N GLU A 68 -10.35 18.34 -4.68
CA GLU A 68 -9.48 18.81 -5.77
C GLU A 68 -8.39 17.80 -6.17
N ALA A 69 -8.19 16.72 -5.42
CA ALA A 69 -7.22 15.69 -5.79
C ALA A 69 -7.75 14.88 -6.99
N LYS A 70 -6.88 14.53 -7.94
CA LYS A 70 -7.16 13.58 -9.02
C LYS A 70 -6.52 12.26 -8.66
N VAL A 71 -7.33 11.27 -8.29
CA VAL A 71 -6.83 10.01 -7.73
C VAL A 71 -6.97 8.87 -8.72
N ILE A 72 -5.91 8.12 -8.91
CA ILE A 72 -5.94 6.81 -9.56
C ILE A 72 -5.61 5.76 -8.50
N GLY A 73 -6.57 4.89 -8.17
CA GLY A 73 -6.38 3.76 -7.28
C GLY A 73 -6.12 2.49 -8.08
N ILE A 74 -5.06 1.76 -7.75
CA ILE A 74 -4.75 0.48 -8.38
C ILE A 74 -4.73 -0.65 -7.37
N ASP A 75 -5.17 -1.83 -7.82
CA ASP A 75 -5.01 -3.09 -7.10
C ASP A 75 -4.87 -4.23 -8.10
N PHE A 76 -4.21 -5.31 -7.72
CA PHE A 76 -4.10 -6.49 -8.57
C PHE A 76 -5.24 -7.51 -8.34
N SER A 77 -6.01 -7.37 -7.24
CA SER A 77 -7.18 -8.20 -6.92
C SER A 77 -8.45 -7.60 -7.52
N GLU A 78 -9.07 -8.34 -8.43
CA GLU A 78 -10.32 -7.92 -9.05
C GLU A 78 -11.48 -7.85 -8.05
N LYS A 79 -11.52 -8.78 -7.09
CA LYS A 79 -12.57 -8.80 -6.06
C LYS A 79 -12.45 -7.62 -5.10
N MET A 80 -11.23 -7.24 -4.70
CA MET A 80 -11.00 -6.03 -3.93
C MET A 80 -11.52 -4.80 -4.67
N LEU A 81 -11.16 -4.65 -5.94
CA LEU A 81 -11.61 -3.53 -6.76
C LEU A 81 -13.14 -3.51 -6.98
N ARG A 82 -13.81 -4.66 -7.04
CA ARG A 82 -15.28 -4.69 -7.09
C ARG A 82 -15.90 -4.08 -5.84
N ILE A 83 -15.33 -4.35 -4.66
CA ILE A 83 -15.78 -3.75 -3.39
C ILE A 83 -15.47 -2.25 -3.39
N ALA A 84 -14.26 -1.86 -3.79
CA ALA A 84 -13.86 -0.45 -3.90
C ALA A 84 -14.78 0.34 -4.86
N LYS A 85 -15.14 -0.23 -6.02
CA LYS A 85 -16.09 0.38 -6.97
C LYS A 85 -17.46 0.61 -6.33
N LYS A 86 -18.02 -0.37 -5.60
CA LYS A 86 -19.29 -0.19 -4.88
C LYS A 86 -19.19 0.93 -3.83
N ARG A 87 -18.06 1.03 -3.12
CA ARG A 87 -17.81 2.09 -2.14
C ARG A 87 -17.68 3.45 -2.82
N LEU A 88 -16.97 3.52 -3.94
CA LEU A 88 -16.80 4.74 -4.72
C LEU A 88 -18.15 5.29 -5.21
N ILE A 89 -19.02 4.45 -5.76
CA ILE A 89 -20.37 4.84 -6.19
C ILE A 89 -21.16 5.47 -5.04
N ARG A 90 -21.09 4.88 -3.84
CA ARG A 90 -21.78 5.40 -2.65
C ARG A 90 -21.20 6.72 -2.13
N SER A 91 -19.92 6.97 -2.39
CA SER A 91 -19.25 8.21 -1.94
C SER A 91 -19.51 9.42 -2.82
N SER A 92 -20.13 9.22 -4.00
CA SER A 92 -20.37 10.27 -5.01
C SER A 92 -19.13 11.03 -5.48
N LYS A 93 -17.92 10.53 -5.20
CA LYS A 93 -16.66 11.16 -5.63
C LYS A 93 -16.40 10.89 -7.10
N LYS A 94 -16.27 11.95 -7.91
CA LYS A 94 -16.07 11.89 -9.36
C LYS A 94 -14.61 12.02 -9.78
N ASN A 95 -13.74 12.35 -8.86
CA ASN A 95 -12.31 12.62 -9.08
C ASN A 95 -11.40 11.38 -8.87
N ILE A 96 -11.99 10.18 -8.81
CA ILE A 96 -11.28 8.93 -8.53
C ILE A 96 -11.53 7.90 -9.64
N ILE A 97 -10.45 7.29 -10.13
CA ILE A 97 -10.50 6.20 -11.12
C ILE A 97 -9.86 4.95 -10.51
N LEU A 98 -10.48 3.79 -10.70
CA LEU A 98 -9.96 2.50 -10.21
C LEU A 98 -9.53 1.61 -11.38
N LYS A 99 -8.31 1.03 -11.30
CA LYS A 99 -7.72 0.17 -12.33
C LYS A 99 -7.11 -1.09 -11.75
N ILE A 100 -7.22 -2.21 -12.48
CA ILE A 100 -6.45 -3.43 -12.19
C ILE A 100 -5.03 -3.18 -12.67
N MET A 101 -4.05 -3.30 -11.78
CA MET A 101 -2.64 -3.11 -12.13
C MET A 101 -1.72 -3.72 -11.05
N ASN A 102 -0.55 -4.19 -11.49
CA ASN A 102 0.51 -4.64 -10.59
C ASN A 102 1.45 -3.49 -10.25
N ALA A 103 1.76 -3.31 -8.96
CA ALA A 103 2.71 -2.32 -8.47
C ALA A 103 4.13 -2.48 -9.05
N GLU A 104 4.49 -3.70 -9.46
CA GLU A 104 5.80 -4.01 -10.04
C GLU A 104 5.93 -3.70 -11.55
N ASN A 105 4.83 -3.25 -12.18
CA ASN A 105 4.79 -2.87 -13.60
C ASN A 105 3.68 -1.84 -13.82
N LEU A 106 3.99 -0.58 -13.60
CA LEU A 106 3.06 0.54 -13.72
C LEU A 106 3.01 1.06 -15.16
N VAL A 107 1.82 1.04 -15.79
CA VAL A 107 1.62 1.51 -17.17
C VAL A 107 1.43 3.03 -17.25
N PHE A 108 2.00 3.78 -16.34
CA PHE A 108 1.98 5.25 -16.33
C PHE A 108 3.29 5.79 -16.89
N LYS A 109 3.22 7.00 -17.46
CA LYS A 109 4.41 7.75 -17.89
C LYS A 109 5.24 8.17 -16.68
N ASP A 110 6.53 8.38 -16.90
CA ASP A 110 7.41 8.96 -15.91
C ASP A 110 6.87 10.31 -15.44
N ASN A 111 7.12 10.68 -14.19
CA ASN A 111 6.81 11.99 -13.63
C ASN A 111 5.32 12.38 -13.77
N SER A 112 4.39 11.45 -13.54
CA SER A 112 2.95 11.64 -13.69
C SER A 112 2.24 12.10 -12.43
N PHE A 113 2.76 11.75 -11.25
CA PHE A 113 2.08 11.92 -9.97
C PHE A 113 2.83 12.85 -9.03
N ASP A 114 2.06 13.69 -8.31
CA ASP A 114 2.58 14.55 -7.24
C ASP A 114 2.80 13.72 -5.95
N TYR A 115 1.91 12.74 -5.73
CA TYR A 115 1.96 11.83 -4.58
C TYR A 115 1.69 10.40 -5.00
N VAL A 116 2.40 9.46 -4.36
CA VAL A 116 2.04 8.04 -4.35
C VAL A 116 1.78 7.61 -2.91
N ILE A 117 0.67 6.91 -2.69
CA ILE A 117 0.21 6.49 -1.37
C ILE A 117 0.13 4.97 -1.32
N THR A 118 0.56 4.39 -0.19
CA THR A 118 0.34 2.99 0.15
C THR A 118 -0.13 2.83 1.59
N THR A 119 -0.97 1.83 1.85
CA THR A 119 -1.42 1.50 3.21
C THR A 119 -1.43 -0.02 3.37
N CYS A 120 -0.45 -0.56 4.09
CA CYS A 120 -0.26 -2.01 4.33
C CYS A 120 -0.22 -2.84 3.04
N VAL A 121 0.54 -2.40 2.05
CA VAL A 121 0.64 -3.00 0.72
C VAL A 121 1.95 -3.75 0.52
N PHE A 122 3.05 -3.13 0.91
CA PHE A 122 4.38 -3.65 0.60
C PHE A 122 4.77 -4.91 1.40
N CYS A 123 4.00 -5.26 2.41
CA CYS A 123 4.07 -6.58 3.05
C CYS A 123 3.67 -7.72 2.08
N SER A 124 2.84 -7.44 1.06
CA SER A 124 2.30 -8.43 0.11
C SER A 124 2.93 -8.38 -1.28
N VAL A 125 3.62 -7.28 -1.65
CA VAL A 125 4.31 -7.16 -2.93
C VAL A 125 5.42 -8.19 -3.04
N THR A 126 5.48 -8.93 -4.15
CA THR A 126 6.43 -10.04 -4.34
C THR A 126 7.87 -9.51 -4.41
N ASN A 127 8.12 -8.49 -5.23
CA ASN A 127 9.40 -7.79 -5.33
C ASN A 127 9.23 -6.33 -4.90
N PRO A 128 9.36 -6.02 -3.60
CA PRO A 128 9.10 -4.68 -3.08
C PRO A 128 10.04 -3.61 -3.65
N ILE A 129 11.30 -3.95 -3.91
CA ILE A 129 12.26 -2.99 -4.48
C ILE A 129 11.86 -2.64 -5.92
N LYS A 130 11.42 -3.62 -6.72
CA LYS A 130 10.93 -3.38 -8.09
C LYS A 130 9.70 -2.47 -8.08
N GLY A 131 8.72 -2.76 -7.20
CA GLY A 131 7.54 -1.93 -7.06
C GLY A 131 7.86 -0.49 -6.63
N LEU A 132 8.78 -0.33 -5.68
CA LEU A 132 9.24 0.99 -5.24
C LEU A 132 10.01 1.74 -6.34
N LYS A 133 10.79 1.06 -7.18
CA LYS A 133 11.44 1.68 -8.35
C LYS A 133 10.42 2.16 -9.37
N GLU A 134 9.35 1.41 -9.63
CA GLU A 134 8.25 1.85 -10.47
C GLU A 134 7.52 3.07 -9.88
N ILE A 135 7.26 3.07 -8.58
CA ILE A 135 6.72 4.24 -7.89
C ILE A 135 7.64 5.45 -8.06
N ARG A 136 8.96 5.27 -7.88
CA ARG A 136 9.93 6.34 -8.05
C ARG A 136 9.93 6.89 -9.50
N ARG A 137 9.79 6.02 -10.49
CA ARG A 137 9.72 6.42 -11.90
C ARG A 137 8.51 7.31 -12.18
N VAL A 138 7.32 6.91 -11.68
CA VAL A 138 6.09 7.64 -11.96
C VAL A 138 5.88 8.90 -11.10
N LEU A 139 6.60 9.06 -9.99
CA LEU A 139 6.62 10.28 -9.20
C LEU A 139 7.34 11.41 -9.94
N LYS A 140 6.77 12.62 -9.89
CA LYS A 140 7.41 13.84 -10.36
C LYS A 140 8.68 14.15 -9.56
N PRO A 141 9.60 14.97 -10.09
CA PRO A 141 10.63 15.60 -9.26
C PRO A 141 9.99 16.30 -8.06
N LYS A 142 10.51 16.10 -6.86
CA LYS A 142 9.93 16.54 -5.57
C LYS A 142 8.57 15.95 -5.23
N GLY A 143 8.10 14.96 -6.01
CA GLY A 143 6.92 14.17 -5.66
C GLY A 143 7.18 13.28 -4.46
N LYS A 144 6.17 13.05 -3.62
CA LYS A 144 6.32 12.34 -2.35
C LYS A 144 5.64 10.98 -2.36
N LEU A 145 6.36 10.00 -1.85
CA LEU A 145 5.83 8.70 -1.46
C LEU A 145 5.42 8.75 0.00
N ILE A 146 4.15 8.45 0.28
CA ILE A 146 3.59 8.38 1.64
C ILE A 146 3.15 6.94 1.89
N MET A 147 3.81 6.26 2.82
CA MET A 147 3.55 4.86 3.15
C MET A 147 3.13 4.73 4.61
N ILE A 148 2.02 4.06 4.86
CA ILE A 148 1.63 3.56 6.18
C ILE A 148 1.76 2.05 6.13
N GLU A 149 2.79 1.48 6.76
CA GLU A 149 3.13 0.08 6.58
C GLU A 149 3.36 -0.65 7.91
N HIS A 150 3.01 -1.93 7.93
CA HIS A 150 3.49 -2.87 8.92
C HIS A 150 4.94 -3.22 8.60
N VAL A 151 5.83 -3.13 9.58
CA VAL A 151 7.27 -3.37 9.42
C VAL A 151 7.80 -4.28 10.52
N LEU A 152 8.94 -4.92 10.27
CA LEU A 152 9.65 -5.66 11.30
C LEU A 152 10.04 -4.72 12.44
N SER A 153 9.62 -5.05 13.67
CA SER A 153 9.96 -4.27 14.87
C SER A 153 11.47 -4.27 15.14
N LYS A 154 11.95 -3.17 15.70
CA LYS A 154 13.32 -3.08 16.24
C LYS A 154 13.44 -3.70 17.64
N ASN A 155 12.31 -3.92 18.34
CA ASN A 155 12.30 -4.62 19.60
C ASN A 155 12.55 -6.12 19.35
N PRO A 156 13.58 -6.73 19.93
CA PRO A 156 13.98 -8.10 19.64
C PRO A 156 12.90 -9.14 20.00
N LEU A 157 12.12 -8.92 21.04
CA LEU A 157 11.05 -9.83 21.45
C LEU A 157 9.89 -9.80 20.43
N ILE A 158 9.48 -8.60 20.01
CA ILE A 158 8.42 -8.43 19.01
C ILE A 158 8.90 -8.99 17.67
N ALA A 159 10.13 -8.66 17.25
CA ALA A 159 10.72 -9.18 16.03
C ALA A 159 10.80 -10.71 15.99
N LEU A 160 11.11 -11.35 17.12
CA LEU A 160 11.11 -12.81 17.22
C LEU A 160 9.71 -13.39 17.00
N ILE A 161 8.68 -12.81 17.62
CA ILE A 161 7.28 -13.21 17.42
C ILE A 161 6.87 -13.03 15.97
N GLU A 162 7.19 -11.90 15.34
CA GLU A 162 6.90 -11.64 13.93
C GLU A 162 7.60 -12.65 13.01
N GLN A 163 8.86 -12.99 13.27
CA GLN A 163 9.61 -13.98 12.48
C GLN A 163 9.02 -15.39 12.61
N ILE A 164 8.61 -15.80 13.81
CA ILE A 164 7.97 -17.13 14.04
C ILE A 164 6.63 -17.20 13.32
N HIS A 165 5.82 -16.12 13.32
CA HIS A 165 4.50 -16.12 12.71
C HIS A 165 4.53 -15.84 11.18
N ASN A 166 5.60 -15.25 10.67
CA ASN A 166 5.70 -14.87 9.27
C ASN A 166 5.47 -16.00 8.27
N PRO A 167 5.96 -17.25 8.46
CA PRO A 167 5.65 -18.36 7.56
C PRO A 167 4.15 -18.64 7.45
N LEU A 168 3.40 -18.55 8.56
CA LEU A 168 1.96 -18.76 8.59
C LEU A 168 1.21 -17.65 7.86
N THR A 169 1.52 -16.38 8.17
CA THR A 169 0.87 -15.22 7.51
C THR A 169 1.17 -15.21 6.01
N LYS A 170 2.38 -15.57 5.62
CA LYS A 170 2.77 -15.69 4.20
C LYS A 170 2.03 -16.82 3.50
N TYR A 171 1.90 -17.98 4.14
CA TYR A 171 1.21 -19.13 3.56
C TYR A 171 -0.29 -18.86 3.40
N PHE A 172 -0.98 -18.42 4.45
CA PHE A 172 -2.43 -18.23 4.44
C PHE A 172 -2.86 -16.92 3.79
N LEU A 173 -2.21 -15.80 4.10
CA LEU A 173 -2.63 -14.45 3.71
C LEU A 173 -1.79 -13.84 2.58
N GLY A 174 -0.62 -14.39 2.28
CA GLY A 174 0.33 -13.79 1.33
C GLY A 174 1.06 -12.57 1.88
N VAL A 175 1.04 -12.36 3.20
CA VAL A 175 1.59 -11.19 3.88
C VAL A 175 2.91 -11.54 4.56
N ASN A 176 3.95 -10.74 4.33
CA ASN A 176 5.22 -10.83 5.05
C ASN A 176 5.25 -9.75 6.13
N ILE A 177 4.99 -10.14 7.38
CA ILE A 177 4.94 -9.21 8.52
C ILE A 177 6.34 -8.76 8.99
N ASN A 178 7.39 -9.44 8.53
CA ASN A 178 8.79 -9.15 8.86
C ASN A 178 9.52 -8.33 7.79
N ARG A 179 8.81 -7.47 7.05
CA ARG A 179 9.43 -6.63 5.99
C ARG A 179 10.31 -5.53 6.57
N ASN A 180 11.52 -5.42 6.06
CA ASN A 180 12.37 -4.24 6.28
C ASN A 180 12.04 -3.16 5.23
N THR A 181 10.89 -2.52 5.41
CA THR A 181 10.36 -1.53 4.47
C THR A 181 11.30 -0.33 4.35
N ARG A 182 11.88 0.15 5.46
CA ARG A 182 12.85 1.25 5.45
C ARG A 182 14.01 0.98 4.49
N GLN A 183 14.62 -0.19 4.58
CA GLN A 183 15.74 -0.54 3.73
C GLN A 183 15.33 -0.71 2.25
N ASN A 184 14.12 -1.20 2.00
CA ASN A 184 13.60 -1.32 0.64
C ASN A 184 13.39 0.05 -0.01
N ILE A 185 12.88 1.05 0.74
CA ILE A 185 12.71 2.44 0.30
C ILE A 185 14.07 3.02 -0.11
N LEU A 186 15.09 2.90 0.74
CA LEU A 186 16.44 3.39 0.46
C LEU A 186 17.07 2.69 -0.76
N LYS A 187 16.95 1.35 -0.86
CA LYS A 187 17.46 0.57 -2.01
C LYS A 187 16.75 0.90 -3.34
N ALA A 188 15.56 1.43 -3.28
CA ALA A 188 14.84 1.89 -4.46
C ALA A 188 15.25 3.31 -4.91
N GLY A 189 16.13 3.99 -4.17
CA GLY A 189 16.67 5.32 -4.50
C GLY A 189 15.79 6.46 -4.00
N PHE A 190 15.04 6.27 -2.93
CA PHE A 190 14.34 7.33 -2.23
C PHE A 190 15.16 7.86 -1.06
N LYS A 191 14.99 9.15 -0.78
CA LYS A 191 15.39 9.78 0.47
C LYS A 191 14.21 9.82 1.43
N ILE A 192 14.36 9.25 2.63
CA ILE A 192 13.34 9.30 3.67
C ILE A 192 13.45 10.64 4.37
N GLU A 193 12.39 11.45 4.30
CA GLU A 193 12.30 12.75 4.99
C GLU A 193 11.69 12.61 6.38
N GLU A 194 10.69 11.73 6.52
CA GLU A 194 10.02 11.48 7.80
C GLU A 194 9.83 9.98 8.00
N GLU A 195 10.15 9.50 9.21
CA GLU A 195 9.81 8.17 9.71
C GLU A 195 9.20 8.31 11.09
N LYS A 196 7.94 7.90 11.25
CA LYS A 196 7.20 8.05 12.49
C LYS A 196 6.52 6.75 12.92
N ASN A 197 6.65 6.39 14.18
CA ASN A 197 5.88 5.28 14.76
C ASN A 197 4.43 5.72 14.95
N LEU A 198 3.48 4.90 14.50
CA LEU A 198 2.05 5.21 14.54
C LEU A 198 1.31 4.39 15.58
N ALA A 199 1.59 3.09 15.70
CA ALA A 199 0.94 2.19 16.64
C ALA A 199 1.78 0.94 16.91
N LEU A 200 1.40 0.20 17.97
CA LEU A 200 2.03 -1.05 18.40
C LEU A 200 3.56 -0.90 18.53
N PHE A 201 3.98 0.09 19.31
CA PHE A 201 5.38 0.52 19.46
C PHE A 201 5.96 1.04 18.15
N ASP A 202 6.63 0.19 17.36
CA ASP A 202 7.26 0.54 16.10
C ASP A 202 6.86 -0.39 14.94
N VAL A 203 5.80 -1.18 15.14
CA VAL A 203 5.29 -2.14 14.15
C VAL A 203 4.58 -1.44 12.99
N PHE A 204 3.76 -0.41 13.30
CA PHE A 204 3.14 0.42 12.27
C PHE A 204 3.87 1.75 12.15
N LYS A 205 4.33 2.05 10.94
CA LYS A 205 5.09 3.27 10.66
C LYS A 205 4.54 4.05 9.49
N LEU A 206 4.67 5.38 9.62
CA LEU A 206 4.62 6.31 8.49
C LEU A 206 6.02 6.49 7.94
N PHE A 207 6.13 6.44 6.62
CA PHE A 207 7.29 6.94 5.88
C PHE A 207 6.82 8.00 4.90
N VAL A 208 7.50 9.15 4.92
CA VAL A 208 7.42 10.15 3.85
C VAL A 208 8.79 10.17 3.18
N ALA A 209 8.81 9.89 1.90
CA ALA A 209 10.05 9.80 1.14
C ALA A 209 9.93 10.60 -0.16
N GLU A 210 11.03 11.19 -0.59
CA GLU A 210 11.13 12.01 -1.79
C GLU A 210 11.99 11.32 -2.84
N LYS A 211 11.67 11.55 -4.11
CA LYS A 211 12.48 11.16 -5.24
C LYS A 211 13.69 12.10 -5.33
N GLU A 212 14.88 11.54 -5.16
CA GLU A 212 16.13 12.22 -5.51
C GLU A 212 16.30 12.34 -7.03
#